data_0824b2f842968cfb1a949c588578906b
#
_entry.id   0824b2f842968cfb1a949c588578906b
#
_cell.length_a   1.000
_cell.length_b   1.000
_cell.length_c   1.000
_cell.angle_alpha   90.00
_cell.angle_beta   90.00
_cell.angle_gamma   90.00
#
_symmetry.space_group_name_H-M   'P 1'
#
loop_
_entity.id
_entity.type
_entity.pdbx_description
1 polymer ?
#
loop_
_entity_poly.entity_id
_entity_poly.type
_entity_poly.pdbx_seq_one_letter_code
_entity_poly.pdbx_strand_id
1 'polypeptide(L)'
;MAPPLLTLSNIHLTFGSTPLFEGAELTIMPNERLCIVGRNGSGKSTLLKIAAGMVDHDDGKRWVKPGITMRYLPQEPDLSQFKTSREYIEDGLVGADDSYRIPYLLNGLSLTGDEDPQVMSGGELRRAALARTLAPKPDILMLDEPTNHLDLAAIEWLENEIKSLSSSVIIISHDRRFLENLSKRTLWVDRGETKLLEKNFSFFEDWRDRTLEQEKLDRHKLKRKIHREQHWVIHGVSGRRKRNVKRLKDLSTLRTQFKTQRQSTGNLNITVADSHQSGRFISKLVSITKSFGDKKVFDDFSIKITRGERIGIVGPNGSGKTTLLKIIMGEVLPDKGRVELGVNLLPLIIDQKRESLNDEWTLSEALTDNGGDKVMVGDNSIHVIRYMRDFLFLPEQAKTPLHALSGGERGRLQLARGLRLPSNLLVLDEPTNDLDLETLDLLQELVADYDGTVIVVSHDRDFLDRTVTRTIAYENNSKWQIYPGGY
;
A
#
# COMPACT_ATOMS: atom_id res chain seq x y z
N MET A 1 -14.20 -19.29 27.50
CA MET A 1 -13.85 -18.72 26.17
C MET A 1 -13.82 -19.87 25.17
N ALA A 2 -14.31 -19.67 23.95
CA ALA A 2 -14.18 -20.66 22.89
C ALA A 2 -12.68 -20.89 22.57
N PRO A 3 -12.26 -22.12 22.20
CA PRO A 3 -10.87 -22.36 21.82
C PRO A 3 -10.53 -21.63 20.52
N PRO A 4 -9.28 -21.21 20.33
CA PRO A 4 -8.84 -20.56 19.09
C PRO A 4 -9.03 -21.51 17.88
N LEU A 5 -9.20 -20.95 16.70
CA LEU A 5 -9.24 -21.72 15.45
C LEU A 5 -7.82 -21.95 14.91
N LEU A 6 -6.95 -20.95 15.06
CA LEU A 6 -5.57 -20.98 14.61
C LEU A 6 -4.67 -20.24 15.60
N THR A 7 -3.49 -20.77 15.85
CA THR A 7 -2.46 -20.12 16.68
C THR A 7 -1.08 -20.31 16.06
N LEU A 8 -0.36 -19.22 15.90
CA LEU A 8 1.07 -19.18 15.64
C LEU A 8 1.76 -18.68 16.91
N SER A 9 2.75 -19.41 17.40
CA SER A 9 3.47 -19.06 18.63
C SER A 9 4.96 -19.10 18.41
N ASN A 10 5.62 -17.98 18.71
CA ASN A 10 7.07 -17.83 18.64
C ASN A 10 7.65 -18.22 17.27
N ILE A 11 7.06 -17.71 16.19
CA ILE A 11 7.47 -18.06 14.83
C ILE A 11 8.77 -17.32 14.47
N HIS A 12 9.76 -18.10 14.03
CA HIS A 12 11.00 -17.62 13.49
C HIS A 12 11.11 -18.03 12.01
N LEU A 13 11.53 -17.09 11.18
CA LEU A 13 11.78 -17.35 9.77
C LEU A 13 12.88 -16.42 9.26
N THR A 14 13.84 -16.99 8.52
CA THR A 14 14.96 -16.25 7.94
C THR A 14 15.03 -16.49 6.44
N PHE A 15 15.08 -15.41 5.65
CA PHE A 15 15.38 -15.48 4.24
C PHE A 15 16.84 -15.03 3.99
N GLY A 16 17.67 -15.94 3.51
CA GLY A 16 19.10 -15.68 3.31
C GLY A 16 19.80 -15.35 4.63
N SER A 17 20.34 -14.15 4.77
CA SER A 17 21.07 -13.72 5.98
C SER A 17 20.27 -12.83 6.93
N THR A 18 19.06 -12.43 6.55
CA THR A 18 18.25 -11.47 7.31
C THR A 18 17.03 -12.16 7.90
N PRO A 19 16.84 -12.16 9.24
CA PRO A 19 15.65 -12.70 9.85
C PRO A 19 14.44 -11.83 9.48
N LEU A 20 13.38 -12.49 9.00
CA LEU A 20 12.08 -11.87 8.72
C LEU A 20 11.23 -11.82 9.98
N PHE A 21 11.17 -12.94 10.73
CA PHE A 21 10.48 -13.05 12.01
C PHE A 21 11.42 -13.51 13.12
N GLU A 22 11.27 -12.89 14.30
CA GLU A 22 12.03 -13.17 15.51
C GLU A 22 11.08 -13.37 16.71
N GLY A 23 10.12 -14.30 16.58
CA GLY A 23 9.13 -14.59 17.61
C GLY A 23 7.73 -14.04 17.30
N ALA A 24 7.31 -14.08 16.03
CA ALA A 24 5.99 -13.59 15.65
C ALA A 24 4.87 -14.47 16.22
N GLU A 25 3.79 -13.82 16.64
CA GLU A 25 2.61 -14.46 17.21
C GLU A 25 1.34 -14.04 16.47
N LEU A 26 0.40 -14.98 16.31
CA LEU A 26 -0.92 -14.75 15.74
C LEU A 26 -1.92 -15.71 16.36
N THR A 27 -3.06 -15.21 16.82
CA THR A 27 -4.14 -16.06 17.33
C THR A 27 -5.46 -15.60 16.74
N ILE A 28 -6.25 -16.56 16.22
CA ILE A 28 -7.55 -16.33 15.61
C ILE A 28 -8.63 -17.07 16.37
N MET A 29 -9.60 -16.30 16.85
CA MET A 29 -10.77 -16.81 17.56
C MET A 29 -11.96 -16.99 16.59
N PRO A 30 -12.99 -17.78 16.94
CA PRO A 30 -14.22 -17.87 16.14
C PRO A 30 -14.90 -16.51 15.95
N ASN A 31 -15.38 -16.25 14.73
CA ASN A 31 -16.04 -14.99 14.31
C ASN A 31 -15.17 -13.74 14.53
N GLU A 32 -13.87 -13.90 14.52
CA GLU A 32 -12.92 -12.82 14.66
C GLU A 32 -12.69 -12.10 13.33
N ARG A 33 -12.43 -10.79 13.41
CA ARG A 33 -12.05 -9.96 12.28
C ARG A 33 -10.77 -9.22 12.64
N LEU A 34 -9.66 -9.74 12.15
CA LEU A 34 -8.32 -9.24 12.40
C LEU A 34 -7.77 -8.58 11.14
N CYS A 35 -7.28 -7.35 11.25
CA CYS A 35 -6.43 -6.79 10.21
C CYS A 35 -4.96 -6.92 10.59
N ILE A 36 -4.11 -7.23 9.60
CA ILE A 36 -2.65 -7.25 9.73
C ILE A 36 -2.10 -6.04 8.98
N VAL A 37 -1.37 -5.19 9.69
CA VAL A 37 -0.78 -3.96 9.16
C VAL A 37 0.72 -3.93 9.40
N GLY A 38 1.43 -3.14 8.62
CA GLY A 38 2.89 -2.98 8.69
C GLY A 38 3.46 -2.54 7.36
N ARG A 39 4.74 -2.19 7.35
CA ARG A 39 5.47 -1.73 6.16
C ARG A 39 5.53 -2.81 5.07
N ASN A 40 5.73 -2.40 3.82
CA ASN A 40 6.05 -3.34 2.76
C ASN A 40 7.37 -4.04 3.07
N GLY A 41 7.41 -5.37 2.83
CA GLY A 41 8.55 -6.19 3.20
C GLY A 41 8.64 -6.57 4.68
N SER A 42 7.69 -6.16 5.56
CA SER A 42 7.69 -6.57 6.97
C SER A 42 7.29 -8.04 7.20
N GLY A 43 6.81 -8.73 6.16
CA GLY A 43 6.41 -10.14 6.25
C GLY A 43 4.91 -10.39 6.41
N LYS A 44 4.03 -9.39 6.24
CA LYS A 44 2.56 -9.56 6.38
C LYS A 44 2.02 -10.76 5.60
N SER A 45 2.26 -10.78 4.29
CA SER A 45 1.83 -11.87 3.41
C SER A 45 2.51 -13.20 3.76
N THR A 46 3.77 -13.17 4.19
CA THR A 46 4.49 -14.38 4.63
C THR A 46 3.88 -14.94 5.91
N LEU A 47 3.54 -14.08 6.89
CA LEU A 47 2.85 -14.51 8.12
C LEU A 47 1.49 -15.15 7.79
N LEU A 48 0.76 -14.57 6.84
CA LEU A 48 -0.52 -15.11 6.38
C LEU A 48 -0.34 -16.45 5.65
N LYS A 49 0.70 -16.60 4.82
CA LYS A 49 1.05 -17.88 4.16
C LYS A 49 1.48 -18.96 5.16
N ILE A 50 2.23 -18.60 6.22
CA ILE A 50 2.53 -19.52 7.32
C ILE A 50 1.24 -19.94 8.04
N ALA A 51 0.33 -19.00 8.32
CA ALA A 51 -0.97 -19.28 8.91
C ALA A 51 -1.80 -20.24 8.03
N ALA A 52 -1.78 -20.05 6.71
CA ALA A 52 -2.42 -20.93 5.73
C ALA A 52 -1.74 -22.31 5.61
N GLY A 53 -0.48 -22.46 6.05
CA GLY A 53 0.31 -23.69 5.90
C GLY A 53 0.93 -23.84 4.51
N MET A 54 1.14 -22.72 3.81
CA MET A 54 1.76 -22.68 2.48
C MET A 54 3.27 -22.43 2.54
N VAL A 55 3.76 -21.92 3.67
CA VAL A 55 5.18 -21.65 3.94
C VAL A 55 5.54 -22.26 5.28
N ASP A 56 6.64 -23.01 5.32
CA ASP A 56 7.20 -23.55 6.54
C ASP A 56 7.99 -22.47 7.29
N HIS A 57 8.11 -22.62 8.60
CA HIS A 57 8.87 -21.73 9.48
C HIS A 57 10.08 -22.47 10.06
N ASP A 58 11.13 -21.74 10.44
CA ASP A 58 12.38 -22.33 10.95
C ASP A 58 12.21 -22.84 12.39
N ASP A 59 11.48 -22.10 13.24
CA ASP A 59 11.19 -22.47 14.63
C ASP A 59 9.86 -21.86 15.06
N GLY A 60 9.26 -22.42 16.12
CA GLY A 60 7.96 -22.03 16.64
C GLY A 60 6.90 -23.10 16.47
N LYS A 61 5.63 -22.75 16.68
CA LYS A 61 4.50 -23.69 16.60
C LYS A 61 3.33 -23.09 15.83
N ARG A 62 2.87 -23.83 14.83
CA ARG A 62 1.58 -23.60 14.15
C ARG A 62 0.59 -24.65 14.62
N TRP A 63 -0.52 -24.20 15.21
CA TRP A 63 -1.62 -25.05 15.62
C TRP A 63 -2.91 -24.63 14.92
N VAL A 64 -3.64 -25.59 14.42
CA VAL A 64 -4.93 -25.38 13.73
C VAL A 64 -5.93 -26.35 14.34
N LYS A 65 -7.12 -25.86 14.68
CA LYS A 65 -8.19 -26.69 15.17
C LYS A 65 -8.57 -27.76 14.14
N PRO A 66 -8.64 -29.04 14.50
CA PRO A 66 -9.02 -30.09 13.55
C PRO A 66 -10.41 -29.85 12.95
N GLY A 67 -10.54 -30.15 11.66
CA GLY A 67 -11.82 -30.14 10.93
C GLY A 67 -12.29 -28.76 10.47
N ILE A 68 -11.50 -27.69 10.63
CA ILE A 68 -11.82 -26.37 10.07
C ILE A 68 -11.36 -26.24 8.61
N THR A 69 -12.11 -25.44 7.87
CA THR A 69 -11.81 -25.07 6.50
C THR A 69 -11.14 -23.70 6.46
N MET A 70 -10.07 -23.57 5.65
CA MET A 70 -9.35 -22.31 5.46
C MET A 70 -9.23 -21.99 3.98
N ARG A 71 -9.35 -20.72 3.62
CA ARG A 71 -9.10 -20.22 2.25
C ARG A 71 -8.20 -18.99 2.31
N TYR A 72 -7.25 -18.99 1.40
CA TYR A 72 -6.30 -17.89 1.20
C TYR A 72 -6.49 -17.28 -0.19
N LEU A 73 -6.61 -15.97 -0.28
CA LEU A 73 -6.63 -15.22 -1.53
C LEU A 73 -5.19 -14.94 -1.98
N PRO A 74 -4.69 -15.55 -3.06
CA PRO A 74 -3.33 -15.29 -3.55
C PRO A 74 -3.23 -13.90 -4.18
N GLN A 75 -2.05 -13.28 -4.10
CA GLN A 75 -1.79 -11.99 -4.78
C GLN A 75 -1.85 -12.13 -6.30
N GLU A 76 -1.27 -13.19 -6.83
CA GLU A 76 -1.24 -13.53 -8.25
C GLU A 76 -1.94 -14.88 -8.45
N PRO A 77 -3.21 -14.88 -8.89
CA PRO A 77 -3.93 -16.11 -9.15
C PRO A 77 -3.50 -16.70 -10.51
N ASP A 78 -3.35 -18.02 -10.55
CA ASP A 78 -3.10 -18.76 -11.79
C ASP A 78 -4.38 -19.43 -12.28
N LEU A 79 -4.89 -18.96 -13.41
CA LEU A 79 -6.06 -19.50 -14.09
C LEU A 79 -5.69 -20.24 -15.39
N SER A 80 -4.43 -20.42 -15.70
CA SER A 80 -3.94 -20.95 -16.99
C SER A 80 -4.48 -22.34 -17.36
N GLN A 81 -4.88 -23.12 -16.36
CA GLN A 81 -5.40 -24.49 -16.52
C GLN A 81 -6.91 -24.53 -16.79
N PHE A 82 -7.63 -23.43 -16.70
CA PHE A 82 -9.08 -23.36 -16.82
C PHE A 82 -9.47 -22.67 -18.12
N LYS A 83 -10.64 -23.07 -18.68
CA LYS A 83 -11.17 -22.52 -19.92
C LYS A 83 -11.99 -21.27 -19.69
N THR A 84 -12.64 -21.17 -18.54
CA THR A 84 -13.48 -20.02 -18.16
C THR A 84 -13.28 -19.63 -16.70
N SER A 85 -13.61 -18.40 -16.38
CA SER A 85 -13.59 -17.91 -15.00
C SER A 85 -14.55 -18.68 -14.09
N ARG A 86 -15.69 -19.14 -14.61
CA ARG A 86 -16.66 -19.99 -13.91
C ARG A 86 -16.05 -21.33 -13.51
N GLU A 87 -15.40 -22.02 -14.46
CA GLU A 87 -14.74 -23.32 -14.20
C GLU A 87 -13.69 -23.20 -13.09
N TYR A 88 -12.92 -22.12 -13.11
CA TYR A 88 -11.95 -21.80 -12.05
C TYR A 88 -12.60 -21.62 -10.68
N ILE A 89 -13.76 -20.95 -10.61
CA ILE A 89 -14.47 -20.71 -9.35
C ILE A 89 -15.09 -22.01 -8.84
N GLU A 90 -15.70 -22.82 -9.74
CA GLU A 90 -16.32 -24.12 -9.42
C GLU A 90 -15.32 -25.13 -8.86
N ASP A 91 -14.10 -25.18 -9.41
CA ASP A 91 -13.02 -26.02 -8.90
C ASP A 91 -12.61 -25.69 -7.44
N GLY A 92 -12.87 -24.45 -7.00
CA GLY A 92 -12.64 -24.03 -5.62
C GLY A 92 -13.65 -24.57 -4.59
N LEU A 93 -14.77 -25.12 -5.04
CA LEU A 93 -15.82 -25.64 -4.15
C LEU A 93 -15.43 -27.00 -3.56
N VAL A 94 -15.81 -27.26 -2.32
CA VAL A 94 -15.54 -28.51 -1.59
C VAL A 94 -16.75 -29.47 -1.65
N GLY A 95 -17.84 -29.05 -2.29
CA GLY A 95 -19.07 -29.83 -2.42
C GLY A 95 -20.08 -29.19 -3.38
N ALA A 96 -21.10 -29.93 -3.77
CA ALA A 96 -22.13 -29.47 -4.71
C ALA A 96 -23.05 -28.39 -4.12
N ASP A 97 -23.09 -28.21 -2.80
CA ASP A 97 -24.08 -27.39 -2.11
C ASP A 97 -23.84 -25.88 -2.24
N ASP A 98 -22.62 -25.46 -2.57
CA ASP A 98 -22.26 -24.01 -2.64
C ASP A 98 -22.35 -23.42 -4.06
N SER A 99 -22.62 -24.23 -5.08
CA SER A 99 -22.68 -23.79 -6.48
C SER A 99 -23.74 -22.70 -6.76
N TYR A 100 -24.81 -22.64 -5.97
CA TYR A 100 -25.85 -21.61 -6.07
C TYR A 100 -25.35 -20.19 -5.81
N ARG A 101 -24.20 -20.05 -5.13
CA ARG A 101 -23.60 -18.72 -4.82
C ARG A 101 -22.82 -18.14 -5.99
N ILE A 102 -22.37 -18.98 -6.92
CA ILE A 102 -21.50 -18.53 -8.02
C ILE A 102 -22.15 -17.41 -8.85
N PRO A 103 -23.41 -17.51 -9.29
CA PRO A 103 -24.04 -16.43 -10.04
C PRO A 103 -24.12 -15.12 -9.24
N TYR A 104 -24.36 -15.19 -7.92
CA TYR A 104 -24.39 -14.03 -7.04
C TYR A 104 -23.00 -13.37 -6.93
N LEU A 105 -21.94 -14.17 -6.72
CA LEU A 105 -20.55 -13.68 -6.61
C LEU A 105 -20.06 -13.09 -7.95
N LEU A 106 -20.36 -13.76 -9.07
CA LEU A 106 -20.03 -13.25 -10.39
C LEU A 106 -20.68 -11.89 -10.65
N ASN A 107 -21.98 -11.75 -10.36
CA ASN A 107 -22.70 -10.48 -10.53
C ASN A 107 -22.12 -9.38 -9.64
N GLY A 108 -21.85 -9.68 -8.36
CA GLY A 108 -21.29 -8.71 -7.41
C GLY A 108 -19.88 -8.24 -7.78
N LEU A 109 -19.11 -9.10 -8.44
CA LEU A 109 -17.75 -8.81 -8.90
C LEU A 109 -17.69 -8.39 -10.38
N SER A 110 -18.85 -8.15 -11.02
CA SER A 110 -18.95 -7.73 -12.43
C SER A 110 -18.21 -8.68 -13.39
N LEU A 111 -18.42 -9.98 -13.20
CA LEU A 111 -17.95 -11.05 -14.07
C LEU A 111 -19.15 -11.77 -14.69
N THR A 112 -19.00 -12.28 -15.92
CA THR A 112 -20.03 -13.08 -16.61
C THR A 112 -19.91 -14.57 -16.29
N GLY A 113 -18.69 -15.01 -16.03
CA GLY A 113 -18.33 -16.41 -15.85
C GLY A 113 -17.82 -17.08 -17.13
N ASP A 114 -17.95 -16.43 -18.26
CA ASP A 114 -17.55 -16.97 -19.58
C ASP A 114 -16.21 -16.37 -20.06
N GLU A 115 -15.56 -15.54 -19.23
CA GLU A 115 -14.29 -14.91 -19.57
C GLU A 115 -13.20 -15.98 -19.79
N ASP A 116 -12.45 -15.82 -20.88
CA ASP A 116 -11.25 -16.62 -21.17
C ASP A 116 -10.08 -16.10 -20.32
N PRO A 117 -9.51 -16.91 -19.41
CA PRO A 117 -8.39 -16.51 -18.57
C PRO A 117 -7.18 -15.94 -19.30
N GLN A 118 -6.96 -16.33 -20.57
CA GLN A 118 -5.79 -15.89 -21.35
C GLN A 118 -5.90 -14.42 -21.80
N VAL A 119 -7.11 -13.88 -21.88
CA VAL A 119 -7.36 -12.50 -22.31
C VAL A 119 -7.88 -11.60 -21.18
N MET A 120 -8.10 -12.16 -19.99
CA MET A 120 -8.52 -11.40 -18.81
C MET A 120 -7.47 -10.38 -18.39
N SER A 121 -7.94 -9.19 -18.01
CA SER A 121 -7.11 -8.21 -17.32
C SER A 121 -6.73 -8.68 -15.91
N GLY A 122 -5.62 -8.16 -15.36
CA GLY A 122 -5.22 -8.47 -13.99
C GLY A 122 -6.31 -8.21 -12.94
N GLY A 123 -7.14 -7.17 -13.15
CA GLY A 123 -8.30 -6.89 -12.30
C GLY A 123 -9.39 -7.96 -12.40
N GLU A 124 -9.68 -8.51 -13.58
CA GLU A 124 -10.65 -9.59 -13.77
C GLU A 124 -10.14 -10.90 -13.16
N LEU A 125 -8.86 -11.24 -13.37
CA LEU A 125 -8.22 -12.38 -12.72
C LEU A 125 -8.36 -12.29 -11.20
N ARG A 126 -8.12 -11.11 -10.63
CA ARG A 126 -8.23 -10.87 -9.19
C ARG A 126 -9.66 -11.04 -8.68
N ARG A 127 -10.66 -10.53 -9.41
CA ARG A 127 -12.07 -10.71 -9.08
C ARG A 127 -12.50 -12.17 -9.13
N ALA A 128 -12.04 -12.93 -10.12
CA ALA A 128 -12.30 -14.37 -10.21
C ALA A 128 -11.69 -15.14 -9.02
N ALA A 129 -10.45 -14.81 -8.62
CA ALA A 129 -9.81 -15.39 -7.45
C ALA A 129 -10.56 -15.07 -6.15
N LEU A 130 -11.05 -13.85 -6.02
CA LEU A 130 -11.87 -13.44 -4.89
C LEU A 130 -13.19 -14.23 -4.83
N ALA A 131 -13.88 -14.40 -5.97
CA ALA A 131 -15.08 -15.23 -6.07
C ALA A 131 -14.80 -16.68 -5.63
N ARG A 132 -13.71 -17.29 -6.13
CA ARG A 132 -13.29 -18.64 -5.75
C ARG A 132 -13.03 -18.78 -4.25
N THR A 133 -12.44 -17.75 -3.64
CA THR A 133 -12.09 -17.74 -2.23
C THR A 133 -13.31 -17.59 -1.33
N LEU A 134 -14.31 -16.80 -1.76
CA LEU A 134 -15.55 -16.51 -1.01
C LEU A 134 -16.63 -17.60 -1.17
N ALA A 135 -16.61 -18.34 -2.29
CA ALA A 135 -17.66 -19.29 -2.63
C ALA A 135 -17.91 -20.35 -1.54
N PRO A 136 -16.89 -21.03 -0.96
CA PRO A 136 -17.09 -22.14 -0.03
C PRO A 136 -17.37 -21.74 1.41
N LYS A 137 -17.54 -20.44 1.76
CA LYS A 137 -17.75 -19.95 3.12
C LYS A 137 -16.84 -20.63 4.17
N PRO A 138 -15.53 -20.48 4.10
CA PRO A 138 -14.60 -21.18 4.99
C PRO A 138 -14.75 -20.72 6.44
N ASP A 139 -14.28 -21.52 7.40
CA ASP A 139 -14.22 -21.13 8.83
C ASP A 139 -13.22 -19.98 9.04
N ILE A 140 -12.09 -20.00 8.28
CA ILE A 140 -11.10 -18.91 8.26
C ILE A 140 -10.90 -18.44 6.83
N LEU A 141 -11.16 -17.16 6.59
CA LEU A 141 -10.93 -16.46 5.34
C LEU A 141 -9.71 -15.57 5.47
N MET A 142 -8.72 -15.75 4.61
CA MET A 142 -7.46 -15.00 4.59
C MET A 142 -7.36 -14.18 3.31
N LEU A 143 -7.40 -12.86 3.44
CA LEU A 143 -7.44 -11.93 2.32
C LEU A 143 -6.15 -11.09 2.29
N ASP A 144 -5.35 -11.25 1.25
CA ASP A 144 -4.11 -10.50 1.04
C ASP A 144 -4.32 -9.45 -0.05
N GLU A 145 -4.44 -8.19 0.35
CA GLU A 145 -4.72 -7.02 -0.50
C GLU A 145 -5.96 -7.21 -1.40
N PRO A 146 -7.14 -7.53 -0.85
CA PRO A 146 -8.32 -7.85 -1.65
C PRO A 146 -8.89 -6.65 -2.42
N THR A 147 -8.56 -5.43 -2.01
CA THR A 147 -9.07 -4.18 -2.61
C THR A 147 -8.29 -3.72 -3.83
N ASN A 148 -7.06 -4.25 -4.05
CA ASN A 148 -6.24 -3.87 -5.19
C ASN A 148 -6.93 -4.20 -6.52
N HIS A 149 -6.95 -3.25 -7.45
CA HIS A 149 -7.58 -3.32 -8.77
C HIS A 149 -9.11 -3.45 -8.75
N LEU A 150 -9.76 -3.33 -7.60
CA LEU A 150 -11.20 -3.23 -7.50
C LEU A 150 -11.63 -1.76 -7.64
N ASP A 151 -12.75 -1.54 -8.32
CA ASP A 151 -13.40 -0.24 -8.27
C ASP A 151 -14.24 -0.09 -7.00
N LEU A 152 -14.69 1.13 -6.76
CA LEU A 152 -15.37 1.49 -5.53
C LEU A 152 -16.61 0.66 -5.25
N ALA A 153 -17.41 0.39 -6.30
CA ALA A 153 -18.63 -0.41 -6.18
C ALA A 153 -18.31 -1.86 -5.78
N ALA A 154 -17.24 -2.44 -6.35
CA ALA A 154 -16.79 -3.77 -5.97
C ALA A 154 -16.21 -3.82 -4.55
N ILE A 155 -15.52 -2.75 -4.10
CA ILE A 155 -15.03 -2.65 -2.71
C ILE A 155 -16.20 -2.58 -1.73
N GLU A 156 -17.21 -1.74 -1.97
CA GLU A 156 -18.40 -1.64 -1.12
C GLU A 156 -19.20 -2.94 -1.09
N TRP A 157 -19.35 -3.60 -2.23
CA TRP A 157 -19.98 -4.90 -2.29
C TRP A 157 -19.19 -5.93 -1.47
N LEU A 158 -17.86 -5.96 -1.60
CA LEU A 158 -16.98 -6.85 -0.83
C LEU A 158 -17.08 -6.61 0.68
N GLU A 159 -17.09 -5.35 1.11
CA GLU A 159 -17.31 -4.99 2.52
C GLU A 159 -18.61 -5.61 3.06
N ASN A 160 -19.71 -5.47 2.30
CA ASN A 160 -21.01 -6.00 2.70
C ASN A 160 -21.02 -7.52 2.71
N GLU A 161 -20.41 -8.17 1.71
CA GLU A 161 -20.29 -9.62 1.67
C GLU A 161 -19.49 -10.15 2.88
N ILE A 162 -18.31 -9.59 3.16
CA ILE A 162 -17.50 -9.99 4.33
C ILE A 162 -18.26 -9.75 5.64
N LYS A 163 -19.02 -8.66 5.77
CA LYS A 163 -19.85 -8.40 6.96
C LYS A 163 -20.91 -9.47 7.16
N SER A 164 -21.46 -10.03 6.09
CA SER A 164 -22.49 -11.06 6.15
C SER A 164 -21.96 -12.45 6.52
N LEU A 165 -20.65 -12.71 6.31
CA LEU A 165 -20.04 -14.01 6.60
C LEU A 165 -19.90 -14.27 8.11
N SER A 166 -20.13 -15.51 8.52
CA SER A 166 -19.82 -16.01 9.87
C SER A 166 -18.36 -16.46 10.02
N SER A 167 -17.59 -16.45 8.95
CA SER A 167 -16.16 -16.80 8.93
C SER A 167 -15.36 -15.88 9.84
N SER A 168 -14.29 -16.40 10.43
CA SER A 168 -13.22 -15.56 10.97
C SER A 168 -12.40 -15.03 9.81
N VAL A 169 -12.10 -13.74 9.79
CA VAL A 169 -11.46 -13.09 8.67
C VAL A 169 -10.15 -12.45 9.09
N ILE A 170 -9.09 -12.75 8.32
CA ILE A 170 -7.79 -12.08 8.44
C ILE A 170 -7.59 -11.25 7.17
N ILE A 171 -7.35 -9.95 7.33
CA ILE A 171 -7.27 -9.00 6.22
C ILE A 171 -5.93 -8.29 6.25
N ILE A 172 -5.22 -8.31 5.13
CA ILE A 172 -4.14 -7.38 4.83
C ILE A 172 -4.67 -6.42 3.78
N SER A 173 -4.68 -5.13 4.05
CA SER A 173 -5.05 -4.11 3.08
C SER A 173 -4.38 -2.78 3.41
N HIS A 174 -4.25 -1.92 2.41
CA HIS A 174 -3.81 -0.55 2.55
C HIS A 174 -4.98 0.45 2.48
N ASP A 175 -6.19 -0.01 2.15
CA ASP A 175 -7.42 0.79 2.21
C ASP A 175 -7.87 0.97 3.68
N ARG A 176 -7.66 2.16 4.22
CA ARG A 176 -7.98 2.51 5.62
C ARG A 176 -9.45 2.35 5.94
N ARG A 177 -10.34 2.84 5.10
CA ARG A 177 -11.80 2.71 5.33
C ARG A 177 -12.26 1.27 5.30
N PHE A 178 -11.71 0.46 4.40
CA PHE A 178 -11.98 -0.98 4.35
C PHE A 178 -11.58 -1.67 5.66
N LEU A 179 -10.37 -1.35 6.18
CA LEU A 179 -9.91 -1.89 7.46
C LEU A 179 -10.75 -1.40 8.64
N GLU A 180 -11.10 -0.11 8.70
CA GLU A 180 -11.94 0.46 9.76
C GLU A 180 -13.33 -0.17 9.80
N ASN A 181 -13.94 -0.38 8.63
CA ASN A 181 -15.28 -0.93 8.50
C ASN A 181 -15.38 -2.42 8.88
N LEU A 182 -14.29 -3.17 8.74
CA LEU A 182 -14.30 -4.63 8.86
C LEU A 182 -13.55 -5.14 10.08
N SER A 183 -12.46 -4.51 10.50
CA SER A 183 -11.65 -5.04 11.59
C SER A 183 -12.26 -4.79 12.98
N LYS A 184 -12.00 -5.72 13.89
CA LYS A 184 -12.26 -5.59 15.34
C LYS A 184 -10.96 -5.49 16.13
N ARG A 185 -9.89 -6.09 15.63
CA ARG A 185 -8.55 -6.13 16.21
C ARG A 185 -7.51 -5.86 15.13
N THR A 186 -6.39 -5.31 15.53
CA THR A 186 -5.29 -4.94 14.61
C THR A 186 -4.00 -5.57 15.07
N LEU A 187 -3.35 -6.34 14.21
CA LEU A 187 -2.03 -6.91 14.43
C LEU A 187 -0.99 -6.10 13.64
N TRP A 188 -0.08 -5.48 14.34
CA TRP A 188 1.02 -4.74 13.73
C TRP A 188 2.26 -5.62 13.60
N VAL A 189 2.72 -5.80 12.37
CA VAL A 189 3.96 -6.51 12.06
C VAL A 189 5.05 -5.47 11.84
N ASP A 190 6.01 -5.43 12.75
CA ASP A 190 7.11 -4.46 12.70
C ASP A 190 8.42 -5.11 13.12
N ARG A 191 9.45 -4.96 12.30
CA ARG A 191 10.84 -5.38 12.59
C ARG A 191 11.00 -6.85 13.04
N GLY A 192 10.14 -7.74 12.54
CA GLY A 192 10.18 -9.19 12.81
C GLY A 192 9.36 -9.63 14.02
N GLU A 193 8.74 -8.70 14.74
CA GLU A 193 7.82 -8.95 15.84
C GLU A 193 6.39 -8.60 15.48
N THR A 194 5.43 -9.12 16.23
CA THR A 194 4.01 -8.80 16.12
C THR A 194 3.50 -8.15 17.39
N LYS A 195 2.72 -7.08 17.26
CA LYS A 195 2.07 -6.38 18.38
C LYS A 195 0.58 -6.31 18.14
N LEU A 196 -0.21 -6.79 19.09
CA LEU A 196 -1.66 -6.84 18.97
C LEU A 196 -2.30 -5.63 19.65
N LEU A 197 -3.14 -4.93 18.90
CA LEU A 197 -4.06 -3.92 19.40
C LEU A 197 -5.47 -4.54 19.49
N GLU A 198 -6.01 -4.63 20.71
CA GLU A 198 -7.36 -5.16 20.99
C GLU A 198 -8.48 -4.17 20.61
N LYS A 199 -8.29 -3.42 19.53
CA LYS A 199 -9.23 -2.46 18.96
C LYS A 199 -9.15 -2.49 17.43
N ASN A 200 -10.17 -1.91 16.78
CA ASN A 200 -10.21 -1.81 15.33
C ASN A 200 -9.12 -0.85 14.79
N PHE A 201 -8.98 -0.81 13.48
CA PHE A 201 -7.94 -0.05 12.80
C PHE A 201 -8.03 1.47 13.05
N SER A 202 -9.20 2.05 13.30
CA SER A 202 -9.34 3.50 13.54
C SER A 202 -8.50 4.03 14.73
N PHE A 203 -8.11 3.14 15.66
CA PHE A 203 -7.25 3.50 16.79
C PHE A 203 -5.77 3.20 16.53
N PHE A 204 -5.43 2.64 15.37
CA PHE A 204 -4.09 2.11 15.12
C PHE A 204 -3.04 3.23 15.00
N GLU A 205 -3.31 4.30 14.25
CA GLU A 205 -2.34 5.38 14.01
C GLU A 205 -1.91 6.03 15.33
N ASP A 206 -2.86 6.45 16.14
CA ASP A 206 -2.59 7.02 17.46
C ASP A 206 -1.83 6.05 18.37
N TRP A 207 -2.18 4.77 18.33
CA TRP A 207 -1.53 3.75 19.15
C TRP A 207 -0.10 3.46 18.66
N ARG A 208 0.11 3.38 17.34
CA ARG A 208 1.42 3.24 16.71
C ARG A 208 2.33 4.39 17.11
N ASP A 209 1.87 5.62 16.97
CA ASP A 209 2.67 6.82 17.19
C ASP A 209 3.09 6.91 18.66
N ARG A 210 2.17 6.66 19.59
CA ARG A 210 2.49 6.57 21.03
C ARG A 210 3.49 5.46 21.34
N THR A 211 3.35 4.30 20.70
CA THR A 211 4.26 3.17 20.88
C THR A 211 5.66 3.52 20.40
N LEU A 212 5.78 4.13 19.21
CA LEU A 212 7.06 4.58 18.66
C LEU A 212 7.69 5.70 19.49
N GLU A 213 6.90 6.62 20.01
CA GLU A 213 7.39 7.68 20.91
C GLU A 213 7.93 7.08 22.22
N GLN A 214 7.19 6.14 22.82
CA GLN A 214 7.65 5.42 24.00
C GLN A 214 8.95 4.66 23.75
N GLU A 215 9.07 3.97 22.63
CA GLU A 215 10.31 3.28 22.24
C GLU A 215 11.50 4.27 22.10
N LYS A 216 11.27 5.46 21.49
CA LYS A 216 12.30 6.52 21.39
C LYS A 216 12.73 6.99 22.78
N LEU A 217 11.79 7.21 23.70
CA LEU A 217 12.08 7.62 25.07
C LEU A 217 12.87 6.54 25.83
N ASP A 218 12.48 5.28 25.72
CA ASP A 218 13.13 4.19 26.42
C ASP A 218 14.53 3.94 25.85
N ARG A 219 14.71 4.06 24.55
CA ARG A 219 16.04 4.04 23.91
C ARG A 219 16.93 5.18 24.38
N HIS A 220 16.37 6.39 24.54
CA HIS A 220 17.11 7.53 25.08
C HIS A 220 17.53 7.28 26.54
N LYS A 221 16.64 6.68 27.36
CA LYS A 221 16.96 6.28 28.75
C LYS A 221 18.07 5.22 28.78
N LEU A 222 17.99 4.21 27.89
CA LEU A 222 18.99 3.16 27.75
C LEU A 222 20.36 3.74 27.34
N LYS A 223 20.38 4.65 26.36
CA LYS A 223 21.61 5.35 25.93
C LYS A 223 22.25 6.12 27.10
N ARG A 224 21.44 6.86 27.88
CA ARG A 224 21.93 7.56 29.08
C ARG A 224 22.46 6.58 30.15
N LYS A 225 21.79 5.43 30.33
CA LYS A 225 22.25 4.38 31.26
C LYS A 225 23.59 3.80 30.82
N ILE A 226 23.74 3.47 29.54
CA ILE A 226 25.02 3.00 28.96
C ILE A 226 26.12 4.03 29.19
N HIS A 227 25.86 5.31 28.92
CA HIS A 227 26.87 6.37 29.08
C HIS A 227 27.29 6.53 30.58
N ARG A 228 26.35 6.45 31.52
CA ARG A 228 26.64 6.48 32.96
C ARG A 228 27.49 5.28 33.41
N GLU A 229 27.16 4.07 32.97
CA GLU A 229 27.93 2.87 33.30
C GLU A 229 29.30 2.89 32.62
N GLN A 230 29.44 3.43 31.41
CA GLN A 230 30.73 3.65 30.76
C GLN A 230 31.62 4.62 31.55
N HIS A 231 31.05 5.79 31.91
CA HIS A 231 31.79 6.78 32.71
C HIS A 231 32.25 6.20 34.05
N TRP A 232 31.38 5.39 34.69
CA TRP A 232 31.72 4.74 35.95
C TRP A 232 32.82 3.66 35.77
N VAL A 233 32.78 2.88 34.67
CA VAL A 233 33.81 1.88 34.38
C VAL A 233 35.17 2.52 34.10
N ILE A 234 35.19 3.71 33.48
CA ILE A 234 36.42 4.42 33.12
C ILE A 234 36.98 5.21 34.31
N HIS A 235 36.12 5.89 35.09
CA HIS A 235 36.53 6.85 36.13
C HIS A 235 36.20 6.39 37.55
N GLY A 236 35.50 5.26 37.73
CA GLY A 236 35.07 4.77 39.03
C GLY A 236 36.26 4.21 39.84
N VAL A 237 36.33 4.54 41.15
CA VAL A 237 37.44 4.19 42.04
C VAL A 237 37.66 2.70 42.11
N SER A 238 38.85 2.29 41.73
CA SER A 238 39.34 0.91 41.59
C SER A 238 39.74 0.32 42.95
N GLY A 239 38.79 -0.12 43.75
CA GLY A 239 39.16 -0.80 45.00
C GLY A 239 38.94 -2.32 45.06
N ARG A 240 38.15 -2.92 44.14
CA ARG A 240 37.86 -4.37 44.18
C ARG A 240 37.56 -4.94 42.78
N ARG A 241 38.52 -5.70 42.23
CA ARG A 241 38.46 -6.36 40.90
C ARG A 241 37.16 -7.15 40.62
N LYS A 242 36.56 -7.83 41.59
CA LYS A 242 35.32 -8.64 41.38
C LYS A 242 34.06 -7.81 41.08
N ARG A 243 33.91 -6.61 41.62
CA ARG A 243 32.80 -5.71 41.33
C ARG A 243 32.80 -5.15 39.89
N ASN A 244 34.00 -4.96 39.35
CA ASN A 244 34.19 -4.42 38.01
C ASN A 244 33.77 -5.40 36.90
N VAL A 245 34.01 -6.72 37.10
CA VAL A 245 33.67 -7.76 36.13
C VAL A 245 32.16 -7.89 35.91
N LYS A 246 31.36 -7.84 36.98
CA LYS A 246 29.89 -7.90 36.86
C LYS A 246 29.35 -6.68 36.09
N ARG A 247 29.80 -5.47 36.42
CA ARG A 247 29.39 -4.26 35.70
C ARG A 247 29.85 -4.23 34.24
N LEU A 248 31.02 -4.74 33.91
CA LEU A 248 31.48 -4.88 32.54
C LEU A 248 30.58 -5.87 31.76
N LYS A 249 30.16 -6.95 32.39
CA LYS A 249 29.20 -7.89 31.81
C LYS A 249 27.83 -7.22 31.60
N ASP A 250 27.32 -6.51 32.60
CA ASP A 250 26.07 -5.77 32.53
C ASP A 250 26.11 -4.68 31.43
N LEU A 251 27.23 -3.94 31.32
CA LEU A 251 27.46 -2.97 30.27
C LEU A 251 27.51 -3.61 28.87
N SER A 252 28.14 -4.77 28.72
CA SER A 252 28.16 -5.51 27.46
C SER A 252 26.74 -5.95 27.07
N THR A 253 25.94 -6.44 28.01
CA THR A 253 24.54 -6.80 27.79
C THR A 253 23.69 -5.58 27.36
N LEU A 254 23.82 -4.45 28.06
CA LEU A 254 23.12 -3.22 27.69
C LEU A 254 23.52 -2.70 26.30
N ARG A 255 24.80 -2.83 25.92
CA ARG A 255 25.27 -2.46 24.58
C ARG A 255 24.73 -3.42 23.50
N THR A 256 24.67 -4.70 23.79
CA THR A 256 24.06 -5.68 22.88
C THR A 256 22.58 -5.37 22.70
N GLN A 257 21.82 -5.16 23.78
CA GLN A 257 20.42 -4.73 23.71
C GLN A 257 20.23 -3.45 22.89
N PHE A 258 21.10 -2.46 23.06
CA PHE A 258 21.03 -1.21 22.28
C PHE A 258 21.34 -1.39 20.80
N LYS A 259 22.24 -2.32 20.44
CA LYS A 259 22.62 -2.62 19.05
C LYS A 259 21.55 -3.47 18.34
N THR A 260 20.91 -4.39 19.05
CA THR A 260 19.87 -5.25 18.48
C THR A 260 18.55 -4.50 18.25
N GLN A 261 18.31 -3.37 18.94
CA GLN A 261 17.15 -2.53 18.67
C GLN A 261 17.22 -1.88 17.29
N ARG A 262 16.44 -2.41 16.34
CA ARG A 262 16.27 -1.83 14.99
C ARG A 262 15.62 -0.44 15.10
N GLN A 263 16.06 0.52 14.27
CA GLN A 263 15.55 1.89 14.32
C GLN A 263 14.31 2.04 13.43
N SER A 264 13.33 2.83 13.86
CA SER A 264 12.33 3.40 12.95
C SER A 264 12.98 4.48 12.09
N THR A 265 12.63 4.54 10.83
CA THR A 265 13.04 5.61 9.89
C THR A 265 12.45 6.95 10.35
N GLY A 266 13.23 8.01 10.25
CA GLY A 266 12.94 9.32 10.88
C GLY A 266 11.86 10.16 10.18
N ASN A 267 11.65 11.39 10.68
CA ASN A 267 10.70 12.38 10.17
C ASN A 267 11.09 12.87 8.77
N LEU A 268 10.07 13.07 7.96
CA LEU A 268 10.15 13.50 6.57
C LEU A 268 10.44 15.01 6.45
N ASN A 269 11.35 15.35 5.53
CA ASN A 269 11.52 16.71 5.01
C ASN A 269 11.77 16.58 3.51
N ILE A 270 10.68 16.48 2.73
CA ILE A 270 10.79 16.30 1.29
C ILE A 270 11.14 17.65 0.66
N THR A 271 12.20 17.67 -0.14
CA THR A 271 12.54 18.80 -0.98
C THR A 271 11.99 18.53 -2.37
N VAL A 272 11.01 19.32 -2.80
CA VAL A 272 10.46 19.31 -4.18
C VAL A 272 11.17 20.39 -5.00
N ALA A 273 11.36 20.14 -6.29
CA ALA A 273 11.95 21.13 -7.18
C ALA A 273 11.01 22.33 -7.37
N ASP A 274 11.52 23.55 -7.19
CA ASP A 274 10.79 24.77 -7.51
C ASP A 274 10.47 24.83 -9.00
N SER A 275 9.23 25.20 -9.33
CA SER A 275 8.79 25.34 -10.71
C SER A 275 8.34 26.76 -11.04
N HIS A 276 8.50 27.16 -12.30
CA HIS A 276 7.87 28.36 -12.79
C HIS A 276 6.34 28.25 -12.70
N GLN A 277 5.68 29.34 -12.29
CA GLN A 277 4.23 29.36 -12.14
C GLN A 277 3.55 29.13 -13.50
N SER A 278 2.59 28.19 -13.54
CA SER A 278 1.68 28.03 -14.68
C SER A 278 0.78 29.25 -14.85
N GLY A 279 0.11 29.34 -16.01
CA GLY A 279 -0.95 30.33 -16.23
C GLY A 279 -2.08 30.26 -15.20
N ARG A 280 -3.07 31.14 -15.30
CA ARG A 280 -4.22 31.19 -14.36
C ARG A 280 -5.09 29.93 -14.39
N PHE A 281 -5.12 29.21 -15.49
CA PHE A 281 -5.82 27.96 -15.64
C PHE A 281 -4.92 26.90 -16.25
N ILE A 282 -5.21 25.66 -15.97
CA ILE A 282 -4.49 24.48 -16.47
C ILE A 282 -5.14 23.99 -17.76
N SER A 283 -6.44 23.74 -17.73
CA SER A 283 -7.19 23.24 -18.88
C SER A 283 -8.66 23.68 -18.78
N LYS A 284 -9.29 23.91 -19.93
CA LYS A 284 -10.72 24.19 -20.03
C LYS A 284 -11.31 23.31 -21.13
N LEU A 285 -12.21 22.46 -20.73
CA LEU A 285 -12.99 21.58 -21.60
C LEU A 285 -14.37 22.19 -21.76
N VAL A 286 -14.86 22.31 -23.01
CA VAL A 286 -16.17 22.87 -23.33
C VAL A 286 -16.94 21.89 -24.17
N SER A 287 -18.03 21.35 -23.61
CA SER A 287 -18.99 20.43 -24.24
C SER A 287 -18.31 19.28 -24.97
N ILE A 288 -17.34 18.63 -24.29
CA ILE A 288 -16.60 17.54 -24.91
C ILE A 288 -17.44 16.26 -24.99
N THR A 289 -17.35 15.61 -26.16
CA THR A 289 -17.91 14.28 -26.41
C THR A 289 -16.77 13.40 -26.93
N LYS A 290 -16.68 12.17 -26.42
CA LYS A 290 -15.69 11.17 -26.85
C LYS A 290 -16.30 9.79 -26.85
N SER A 291 -16.05 9.05 -27.93
CA SER A 291 -16.46 7.65 -28.08
C SER A 291 -15.29 6.79 -28.58
N PHE A 292 -15.32 5.50 -28.24
CA PHE A 292 -14.44 4.49 -28.79
C PHE A 292 -15.32 3.35 -29.34
N GLY A 293 -15.34 3.25 -30.67
CA GLY A 293 -16.31 2.39 -31.34
C GLY A 293 -17.74 2.81 -30.97
N ASP A 294 -18.55 1.87 -30.56
CA ASP A 294 -19.94 2.11 -30.13
C ASP A 294 -20.07 2.61 -28.69
N LYS A 295 -18.99 2.59 -27.91
CA LYS A 295 -19.01 3.01 -26.50
C LYS A 295 -18.74 4.52 -26.38
N LYS A 296 -19.78 5.26 -26.00
CA LYS A 296 -19.64 6.66 -25.59
C LYS A 296 -19.02 6.75 -24.18
N VAL A 297 -17.96 7.53 -24.02
CA VAL A 297 -17.23 7.71 -22.75
C VAL A 297 -17.59 9.03 -22.10
N PHE A 298 -17.68 10.12 -22.89
CA PHE A 298 -18.10 11.46 -22.45
C PHE A 298 -19.24 11.95 -23.34
N ASP A 299 -20.22 12.58 -22.70
CA ASP A 299 -21.37 13.20 -23.40
C ASP A 299 -21.60 14.61 -22.82
N ASP A 300 -21.24 15.63 -23.61
CA ASP A 300 -21.40 17.05 -23.28
C ASP A 300 -20.78 17.46 -21.92
N PHE A 301 -19.58 16.99 -21.64
CA PHE A 301 -18.89 17.32 -20.39
C PHE A 301 -18.08 18.62 -20.51
N SER A 302 -18.23 19.49 -19.50
CA SER A 302 -17.52 20.78 -19.44
C SER A 302 -16.91 20.99 -18.06
N ILE A 303 -15.64 21.43 -18.05
CA ILE A 303 -14.92 21.78 -16.81
C ILE A 303 -13.85 22.82 -17.09
N LYS A 304 -13.61 23.68 -16.12
CA LYS A 304 -12.43 24.55 -16.07
C LYS A 304 -11.61 24.22 -14.85
N ILE A 305 -10.34 23.90 -15.08
CA ILE A 305 -9.35 23.58 -14.04
C ILE A 305 -8.44 24.81 -13.87
N THR A 306 -8.38 25.34 -12.65
CA THR A 306 -7.58 26.51 -12.32
C THR A 306 -6.31 26.10 -11.58
N ARG A 307 -5.30 26.97 -11.61
CA ARG A 307 -4.06 26.74 -10.88
C ARG A 307 -4.29 26.59 -9.39
N GLY A 308 -3.61 25.63 -8.77
CA GLY A 308 -3.68 25.33 -7.35
C GLY A 308 -4.88 24.48 -6.92
N GLU A 309 -5.76 24.08 -7.86
CA GLU A 309 -6.84 23.14 -7.54
C GLU A 309 -6.28 21.73 -7.32
N ARG A 310 -6.94 21.00 -6.41
CA ARG A 310 -6.72 19.57 -6.16
C ARG A 310 -7.97 18.81 -6.55
N ILE A 311 -7.88 18.04 -7.64
CA ILE A 311 -9.04 17.40 -8.27
C ILE A 311 -8.90 15.89 -8.18
N GLY A 312 -9.94 15.23 -7.64
CA GLY A 312 -10.12 13.79 -7.69
C GLY A 312 -10.94 13.37 -8.90
N ILE A 313 -10.62 12.24 -9.52
CA ILE A 313 -11.41 11.62 -10.57
C ILE A 313 -11.81 10.23 -10.10
N VAL A 314 -13.12 9.98 -10.02
CA VAL A 314 -13.70 8.73 -9.50
C VAL A 314 -14.67 8.13 -10.50
N GLY A 315 -14.66 6.82 -10.63
CA GLY A 315 -15.59 6.09 -11.50
C GLY A 315 -15.20 4.63 -11.68
N PRO A 316 -16.11 3.78 -12.16
CA PRO A 316 -15.84 2.37 -12.39
C PRO A 316 -14.65 2.12 -13.31
N ASN A 317 -14.11 0.91 -13.26
CA ASN A 317 -13.07 0.51 -14.21
C ASN A 317 -13.64 0.53 -15.65
N GLY A 318 -12.84 1.08 -16.59
CA GLY A 318 -13.27 1.25 -17.98
C GLY A 318 -14.31 2.37 -18.21
N SER A 319 -14.56 3.26 -17.23
CA SER A 319 -15.41 4.46 -17.41
C SER A 319 -14.74 5.57 -18.21
N GLY A 320 -13.40 5.51 -18.39
CA GLY A 320 -12.67 6.53 -19.14
C GLY A 320 -11.85 7.50 -18.29
N LYS A 321 -11.54 7.18 -17.03
CA LYS A 321 -10.73 8.03 -16.12
C LYS A 321 -9.40 8.45 -16.77
N THR A 322 -8.60 7.49 -17.23
CA THR A 322 -7.33 7.76 -17.93
C THR A 322 -7.53 8.53 -19.24
N THR A 323 -8.65 8.29 -19.95
CA THR A 323 -9.00 9.08 -21.16
C THR A 323 -9.28 10.54 -20.80
N LEU A 324 -9.99 10.79 -19.68
CA LEU A 324 -10.23 12.14 -19.19
C LEU A 324 -8.92 12.86 -18.87
N LEU A 325 -8.00 12.20 -18.17
CA LEU A 325 -6.66 12.73 -17.90
C LEU A 325 -5.95 13.13 -19.20
N LYS A 326 -5.92 12.25 -20.19
CA LYS A 326 -5.28 12.51 -21.49
C LYS A 326 -5.94 13.66 -22.25
N ILE A 327 -7.26 13.83 -22.16
CA ILE A 327 -7.97 14.97 -22.75
C ILE A 327 -7.62 16.25 -22.00
N ILE A 328 -7.57 16.24 -20.65
CA ILE A 328 -7.16 17.40 -19.85
C ILE A 328 -5.75 17.86 -20.19
N MET A 329 -4.84 16.92 -20.46
CA MET A 329 -3.47 17.21 -20.87
C MET A 329 -3.31 17.55 -22.36
N GLY A 330 -4.38 17.37 -23.16
CA GLY A 330 -4.35 17.63 -24.60
C GLY A 330 -3.68 16.55 -25.43
N GLU A 331 -3.40 15.38 -24.85
CA GLU A 331 -2.81 14.22 -25.55
C GLU A 331 -3.84 13.52 -26.44
N VAL A 332 -5.10 13.56 -26.05
CA VAL A 332 -6.23 13.00 -26.81
C VAL A 332 -7.24 14.08 -27.11
N LEU A 333 -7.60 14.21 -28.39
CA LEU A 333 -8.62 15.16 -28.82
C LEU A 333 -10.03 14.57 -28.64
N PRO A 334 -11.02 15.38 -28.19
CA PRO A 334 -12.41 14.99 -28.17
C PRO A 334 -12.96 14.88 -29.60
N ASP A 335 -14.04 14.10 -29.78
CA ASP A 335 -14.72 13.98 -31.08
C ASP A 335 -15.60 15.23 -31.35
N LYS A 336 -16.15 15.84 -30.28
CA LYS A 336 -16.88 17.10 -30.32
C LYS A 336 -16.47 17.97 -29.13
N GLY A 337 -16.72 19.28 -29.27
CA GLY A 337 -16.31 20.27 -28.25
C GLY A 337 -14.91 20.80 -28.49
N ARG A 338 -14.33 21.45 -27.48
CA ARG A 338 -12.98 22.00 -27.56
C ARG A 338 -12.25 21.88 -26.23
N VAL A 339 -10.92 21.80 -26.35
CA VAL A 339 -9.99 21.82 -25.23
C VAL A 339 -9.08 23.02 -25.38
N GLU A 340 -9.01 23.85 -24.34
CA GLU A 340 -8.11 25.01 -24.28
C GLU A 340 -7.08 24.70 -23.18
N LEU A 341 -5.80 24.61 -23.53
CA LEU A 341 -4.72 24.36 -22.58
C LEU A 341 -4.14 25.67 -22.06
N GLY A 342 -3.75 25.65 -20.79
CA GLY A 342 -3.00 26.75 -20.18
C GLY A 342 -1.58 26.89 -20.77
N VAL A 343 -0.94 28.02 -20.50
CA VAL A 343 0.43 28.28 -20.92
C VAL A 343 1.43 27.80 -19.85
N ASN A 344 2.64 27.46 -20.31
CA ASN A 344 3.75 27.03 -19.44
C ASN A 344 3.40 25.84 -18.53
N LEU A 345 2.66 24.86 -19.04
CA LEU A 345 2.38 23.64 -18.31
C LEU A 345 3.61 22.72 -18.32
N LEU A 346 4.00 22.27 -17.12
CA LEU A 346 5.06 21.29 -16.89
C LEU A 346 4.43 20.10 -16.13
N PRO A 347 3.78 19.16 -16.85
CA PRO A 347 3.13 18.03 -16.22
C PRO A 347 4.16 17.01 -15.73
N LEU A 348 4.01 16.56 -14.48
CA LEU A 348 4.62 15.36 -13.95
C LEU A 348 3.53 14.30 -13.83
N ILE A 349 3.66 13.24 -14.61
CA ILE A 349 2.72 12.13 -14.63
C ILE A 349 3.35 10.96 -13.88
N ILE A 350 2.67 10.50 -12.87
CA ILE A 350 3.01 9.27 -12.14
C ILE A 350 1.90 8.28 -12.42
N ASP A 351 2.19 7.35 -13.31
CA ASP A 351 1.24 6.37 -13.81
C ASP A 351 1.64 4.95 -13.33
N GLN A 352 0.68 4.02 -13.39
CA GLN A 352 0.89 2.60 -13.07
C GLN A 352 1.85 1.90 -14.04
N LYS A 353 1.98 2.38 -15.29
CA LYS A 353 2.92 1.82 -16.25
C LYS A 353 4.32 2.31 -15.89
N ARG A 354 5.00 1.48 -15.15
CA ARG A 354 6.39 1.66 -14.73
C ARG A 354 7.23 2.01 -15.94
N GLU A 355 7.83 3.21 -15.97
CA GLU A 355 8.90 3.49 -16.92
C GLU A 355 9.86 2.30 -16.92
N SER A 356 10.29 1.88 -18.08
CA SER A 356 11.25 0.79 -18.24
C SER A 356 12.63 1.24 -17.73
N LEU A 357 12.76 1.22 -16.41
CA LEU A 357 14.07 1.38 -15.78
C LEU A 357 14.88 0.14 -16.07
N ASN A 358 16.19 0.32 -16.23
CA ASN A 358 17.08 -0.83 -16.29
C ASN A 358 17.06 -1.55 -14.93
N ASP A 359 16.48 -2.73 -14.89
CA ASP A 359 16.32 -3.52 -13.66
C ASP A 359 17.67 -3.90 -12.99
N GLU A 360 18.78 -3.82 -13.71
CA GLU A 360 20.12 -4.04 -13.19
C GLU A 360 20.70 -2.83 -12.46
N TRP A 361 20.13 -1.65 -12.63
CA TRP A 361 20.58 -0.47 -11.90
C TRP A 361 20.33 -0.63 -10.40
N THR A 362 21.25 -0.06 -9.63
CA THR A 362 21.06 0.09 -8.18
C THR A 362 20.13 1.27 -7.88
N LEU A 363 19.56 1.29 -6.69
CA LEU A 363 18.70 2.39 -6.24
C LEU A 363 19.41 3.76 -6.35
N SER A 364 20.69 3.84 -6.00
CA SER A 364 21.45 5.08 -6.13
C SER A 364 21.67 5.50 -7.58
N GLU A 365 21.98 4.57 -8.48
CA GLU A 365 22.13 4.85 -9.91
C GLU A 365 20.84 5.33 -10.54
N ALA A 366 19.71 4.73 -10.17
CA ALA A 366 18.40 5.14 -10.64
C ALA A 366 18.02 6.57 -10.21
N LEU A 367 18.47 7.03 -9.05
CA LEU A 367 18.23 8.39 -8.56
C LEU A 367 19.21 9.41 -9.11
N THR A 368 20.41 9.00 -9.50
CA THR A 368 21.47 9.89 -10.01
C THR A 368 21.66 9.84 -11.53
N ASP A 369 20.77 9.12 -12.25
CA ASP A 369 20.85 8.86 -13.70
C ASP A 369 22.20 8.27 -14.11
N ASN A 370 22.58 7.18 -13.42
CA ASN A 370 23.80 6.40 -13.70
C ASN A 370 25.12 7.11 -13.38
N GLY A 371 25.13 8.05 -12.42
CA GLY A 371 26.44 8.62 -12.02
C GLY A 371 26.43 9.56 -10.82
N GLY A 372 27.33 9.29 -9.88
CA GLY A 372 27.71 10.21 -8.82
C GLY A 372 26.97 10.05 -7.48
N ASP A 373 27.34 10.92 -6.53
CA ASP A 373 26.82 10.90 -5.16
C ASP A 373 25.70 11.90 -4.93
N LYS A 374 25.23 12.60 -5.99
CA LYS A 374 24.31 13.73 -5.88
C LYS A 374 23.12 13.57 -6.81
N VAL A 375 21.96 13.92 -6.30
CA VAL A 375 20.69 14.02 -7.04
C VAL A 375 20.42 15.50 -7.28
N MET A 376 20.11 15.85 -8.53
CA MET A 376 19.65 17.19 -8.87
C MET A 376 18.15 17.29 -8.62
N VAL A 377 17.73 18.23 -7.76
CA VAL A 377 16.35 18.54 -7.45
C VAL A 377 16.11 20.00 -7.89
N GLY A 378 15.56 20.18 -9.07
CA GLY A 378 15.59 21.48 -9.73
C GLY A 378 17.04 21.98 -9.89
N ASP A 379 17.32 23.18 -9.39
CA ASP A 379 18.66 23.77 -9.39
C ASP A 379 19.54 23.35 -8.18
N ASN A 380 18.97 22.60 -7.24
CA ASN A 380 19.64 22.21 -6.01
C ASN A 380 20.30 20.81 -6.13
N SER A 381 21.52 20.69 -5.62
CA SER A 381 22.26 19.42 -5.58
C SER A 381 22.24 18.83 -4.18
N ILE A 382 21.63 17.66 -4.02
CA ILE A 382 21.45 16.95 -2.73
C ILE A 382 22.23 15.64 -2.78
N HIS A 383 22.92 15.28 -1.68
CA HIS A 383 23.59 13.97 -1.59
C HIS A 383 22.56 12.83 -1.65
N VAL A 384 22.81 11.81 -2.48
CA VAL A 384 21.86 10.71 -2.77
C VAL A 384 21.34 10.02 -1.52
N ILE A 385 22.20 9.75 -0.52
CA ILE A 385 21.77 9.12 0.75
C ILE A 385 20.82 10.00 1.56
N ARG A 386 20.97 11.33 1.52
CA ARG A 386 20.01 12.22 2.16
C ARG A 386 18.68 12.17 1.43
N TYR A 387 18.70 12.31 0.10
CA TYR A 387 17.51 12.25 -0.73
C TYR A 387 16.76 10.90 -0.59
N MET A 388 17.48 9.78 -0.55
CA MET A 388 16.90 8.47 -0.28
C MET A 388 16.13 8.42 1.05
N ARG A 389 16.67 9.04 2.11
CA ARG A 389 16.00 9.08 3.42
C ARG A 389 14.69 9.85 3.39
N ASP A 390 14.61 10.91 2.59
CA ASP A 390 13.40 11.72 2.42
C ASP A 390 12.26 10.88 1.79
N PHE A 391 12.59 9.79 1.08
CA PHE A 391 11.65 8.80 0.54
C PHE A 391 11.64 7.47 1.30
N LEU A 392 12.00 7.48 2.58
CA LEU A 392 11.95 6.31 3.48
C LEU A 392 12.85 5.13 3.06
N PHE A 393 13.88 5.36 2.27
CA PHE A 393 14.90 4.35 1.98
C PHE A 393 16.01 4.34 3.03
N LEU A 394 16.52 3.16 3.33
CA LEU A 394 17.68 3.00 4.19
C LEU A 394 18.98 3.25 3.40
N PRO A 395 20.03 3.79 4.04
CA PRO A 395 21.33 3.99 3.39
C PRO A 395 21.94 2.70 2.80
N GLU A 396 21.68 1.57 3.44
CA GLU A 396 22.15 0.24 3.05
C GLU A 396 21.51 -0.21 1.72
N GLN A 397 20.32 0.29 1.39
CA GLN A 397 19.60 -0.02 0.16
C GLN A 397 20.17 0.70 -1.07
N ALA A 398 21.11 1.64 -0.91
CA ALA A 398 21.69 2.38 -2.03
C ALA A 398 22.26 1.47 -3.14
N LYS A 399 22.78 0.31 -2.76
CA LYS A 399 23.35 -0.70 -3.66
C LYS A 399 22.38 -1.82 -4.04
N THR A 400 21.12 -1.75 -3.63
CA THR A 400 20.12 -2.77 -3.96
C THR A 400 19.72 -2.60 -5.42
N PRO A 401 19.79 -3.67 -6.24
CA PRO A 401 19.34 -3.61 -7.63
C PRO A 401 17.83 -3.47 -7.71
N LEU A 402 17.33 -2.80 -8.77
CA LEU A 402 15.91 -2.46 -8.89
C LEU A 402 15.00 -3.69 -8.95
N HIS A 403 15.46 -4.79 -9.55
CA HIS A 403 14.68 -6.04 -9.60
C HIS A 403 14.41 -6.64 -8.21
N ALA A 404 15.24 -6.34 -7.20
CA ALA A 404 15.08 -6.81 -5.83
C ALA A 404 14.16 -5.92 -4.97
N LEU A 405 13.72 -4.77 -5.49
CA LEU A 405 12.81 -3.88 -4.78
C LEU A 405 11.38 -4.42 -4.78
N SER A 406 10.71 -4.30 -3.64
CA SER A 406 9.28 -4.55 -3.52
C SER A 406 8.45 -3.56 -4.35
N GLY A 407 7.17 -3.88 -4.63
CA GLY A 407 6.26 -2.99 -5.36
C GLY A 407 6.16 -1.59 -4.73
N GLY A 408 6.02 -1.50 -3.42
CA GLY A 408 5.99 -0.22 -2.71
C GLY A 408 7.31 0.55 -2.74
N GLU A 409 8.46 -0.13 -2.69
CA GLU A 409 9.77 0.52 -2.85
C GLU A 409 9.94 1.05 -4.27
N ARG A 410 9.49 0.32 -5.28
CA ARG A 410 9.47 0.80 -6.67
C ARG A 410 8.56 2.02 -6.83
N GLY A 411 7.39 2.04 -6.18
CA GLY A 411 6.50 3.21 -6.15
C GLY A 411 7.17 4.43 -5.53
N ARG A 412 7.83 4.28 -4.38
CA ARG A 412 8.62 5.35 -3.75
C ARG A 412 9.76 5.86 -4.64
N LEU A 413 10.45 4.95 -5.36
CA LEU A 413 11.48 5.34 -6.31
C LEU A 413 10.91 6.18 -7.45
N GLN A 414 9.76 5.82 -8.00
CA GLN A 414 9.09 6.59 -9.05
C GLN A 414 8.71 8.00 -8.57
N LEU A 415 8.14 8.10 -7.36
CA LEU A 415 7.88 9.38 -6.71
C LEU A 415 9.16 10.22 -6.56
N ALA A 416 10.22 9.61 -6.03
CA ALA A 416 11.49 10.27 -5.83
C ALA A 416 12.11 10.77 -7.15
N ARG A 417 12.04 9.99 -8.21
CA ARG A 417 12.54 10.39 -9.54
C ARG A 417 11.72 11.50 -10.16
N GLY A 418 10.39 11.41 -10.08
CA GLY A 418 9.51 12.41 -10.66
C GLY A 418 9.66 13.77 -9.99
N LEU A 419 9.66 13.81 -8.67
CA LEU A 419 9.64 15.04 -7.89
C LEU A 419 10.97 15.84 -7.90
N ARG A 420 12.05 15.25 -8.40
CA ARG A 420 13.28 16.01 -8.67
C ARG A 420 13.18 16.93 -9.87
N LEU A 421 12.21 16.69 -10.78
CA LEU A 421 12.00 17.50 -11.96
C LEU A 421 11.06 18.68 -11.65
N PRO A 422 11.32 19.86 -12.19
CA PRO A 422 10.41 20.99 -12.04
C PRO A 422 9.04 20.67 -12.66
N SER A 423 7.98 20.81 -11.87
CA SER A 423 6.61 20.55 -12.34
C SER A 423 5.63 21.52 -11.69
N ASN A 424 4.55 21.88 -12.42
CA ASN A 424 3.48 22.75 -11.92
C ASN A 424 2.09 22.12 -12.08
N LEU A 425 2.05 20.90 -12.62
CA LEU A 425 0.87 20.04 -12.73
C LEU A 425 1.29 18.61 -12.37
N LEU A 426 0.80 18.12 -11.25
CA LEU A 426 1.02 16.74 -10.79
C LEU A 426 -0.19 15.90 -11.17
N VAL A 427 0.02 14.84 -11.93
CA VAL A 427 -1.02 13.89 -12.36
C VAL A 427 -0.69 12.51 -11.78
N LEU A 428 -1.58 12.01 -10.95
CA LEU A 428 -1.47 10.73 -10.27
C LEU A 428 -2.56 9.79 -10.77
N ASP A 429 -2.20 8.72 -11.47
CA ASP A 429 -3.15 7.72 -11.97
C ASP A 429 -3.01 6.44 -11.13
N GLU A 430 -3.98 6.19 -10.23
CA GLU A 430 -4.04 5.11 -9.25
C GLU A 430 -2.76 4.98 -8.40
N PRO A 431 -2.27 6.09 -7.80
CA PRO A 431 -0.99 6.10 -7.09
C PRO A 431 -1.01 5.30 -5.78
N THR A 432 -2.19 4.97 -5.28
CA THR A 432 -2.39 4.26 -4.01
C THR A 432 -2.20 2.76 -4.11
N ASN A 433 -2.24 2.21 -5.34
CA ASN A 433 -2.04 0.78 -5.57
C ASN A 433 -0.61 0.37 -5.18
N ASP A 434 -0.48 -0.76 -4.47
CA ASP A 434 0.78 -1.36 -4.01
C ASP A 434 1.61 -0.51 -3.01
N LEU A 435 1.10 0.65 -2.55
CA LEU A 435 1.76 1.47 -1.55
C LEU A 435 1.36 1.03 -0.14
N ASP A 436 2.32 1.00 0.79
CA ASP A 436 2.02 0.78 2.21
C ASP A 436 1.52 2.06 2.89
N LEU A 437 0.94 1.91 4.07
CA LEU A 437 0.35 3.01 4.83
C LEU A 437 1.33 4.17 5.06
N GLU A 438 2.62 3.88 5.32
CA GLU A 438 3.64 4.91 5.52
C GLU A 438 3.95 5.66 4.21
N THR A 439 3.95 4.96 3.09
CA THR A 439 4.14 5.59 1.76
C THR A 439 2.91 6.39 1.34
N LEU A 440 1.70 5.94 1.72
CA LEU A 440 0.47 6.70 1.53
C LEU A 440 0.47 7.98 2.35
N ASP A 441 0.92 7.94 3.63
CA ASP A 441 1.12 9.14 4.45
C ASP A 441 2.09 10.11 3.79
N LEU A 442 3.24 9.59 3.31
CA LEU A 442 4.23 10.38 2.55
C LEU A 442 3.60 11.06 1.33
N LEU A 443 2.83 10.32 0.53
CA LEU A 443 2.18 10.84 -0.66
C LEU A 443 1.12 11.91 -0.31
N GLN A 444 0.37 11.73 0.79
CA GLN A 444 -0.60 12.71 1.28
C GLN A 444 0.08 14.02 1.69
N GLU A 445 1.18 13.95 2.47
CA GLU A 445 1.97 15.12 2.85
C GLU A 445 2.52 15.84 1.62
N LEU A 446 3.05 15.08 0.68
CA LEU A 446 3.59 15.60 -0.56
C LEU A 446 2.53 16.35 -1.40
N VAL A 447 1.34 15.74 -1.57
CA VAL A 447 0.22 16.37 -2.28
C VAL A 447 -0.27 17.62 -1.53
N ALA A 448 -0.27 17.60 -0.18
CA ALA A 448 -0.67 18.75 0.63
C ALA A 448 0.29 19.94 0.46
N ASP A 449 1.60 19.67 0.41
CA ASP A 449 2.66 20.70 0.32
C ASP A 449 2.98 21.12 -1.11
N TYR A 450 2.40 20.46 -2.13
CA TYR A 450 2.69 20.76 -3.53
C TYR A 450 2.05 22.08 -3.96
N ASP A 451 2.87 23.06 -4.40
CA ASP A 451 2.42 24.41 -4.78
C ASP A 451 1.67 24.47 -6.13
N GLY A 452 1.71 23.41 -6.93
CA GLY A 452 1.06 23.32 -8.23
C GLY A 452 -0.38 22.84 -8.17
N THR A 453 -0.92 22.49 -9.34
CA THR A 453 -2.23 21.84 -9.47
C THR A 453 -2.05 20.33 -9.40
N VAL A 454 -2.97 19.65 -8.74
CA VAL A 454 -2.93 18.20 -8.60
C VAL A 454 -4.20 17.58 -9.17
N ILE A 455 -4.03 16.53 -9.98
CA ILE A 455 -5.13 15.70 -10.49
C ILE A 455 -4.85 14.27 -10.09
N VAL A 456 -5.78 13.67 -9.37
CA VAL A 456 -5.65 12.30 -8.83
C VAL A 456 -6.78 11.43 -9.36
N VAL A 457 -6.45 10.30 -9.95
CA VAL A 457 -7.38 9.20 -10.15
C VAL A 457 -7.12 8.19 -9.03
N SER A 458 -8.10 7.89 -8.21
CA SER A 458 -7.94 6.88 -7.16
C SER A 458 -9.29 6.27 -6.76
N HIS A 459 -9.22 5.04 -6.26
CA HIS A 459 -10.32 4.34 -5.60
C HIS A 459 -10.21 4.39 -4.08
N ASP A 460 -9.15 4.97 -3.54
CA ASP A 460 -8.95 5.14 -2.10
C ASP A 460 -9.72 6.38 -1.60
N ARG A 461 -10.80 6.11 -0.87
CA ARG A 461 -11.71 7.13 -0.33
C ARG A 461 -11.04 8.04 0.70
N ASP A 462 -10.20 7.47 1.59
CA ASP A 462 -9.49 8.23 2.62
C ASP A 462 -8.44 9.15 2.00
N PHE A 463 -7.71 8.65 1.00
CA PHE A 463 -6.74 9.46 0.26
C PHE A 463 -7.41 10.64 -0.44
N LEU A 464 -8.54 10.41 -1.12
CA LEU A 464 -9.29 11.48 -1.79
C LEU A 464 -9.81 12.52 -0.79
N ASP A 465 -10.43 12.09 0.32
CA ASP A 465 -10.95 13.02 1.33
C ASP A 465 -9.88 13.92 1.96
N ARG A 466 -8.67 13.40 2.11
CA ARG A 466 -7.56 14.16 2.72
C ARG A 466 -6.81 15.06 1.73
N THR A 467 -6.91 14.77 0.43
CA THR A 467 -6.03 15.42 -0.56
C THR A 467 -6.74 16.31 -1.56
N VAL A 468 -8.02 16.05 -1.92
CA VAL A 468 -8.67 16.79 -2.98
C VAL A 468 -9.75 17.77 -2.48
N THR A 469 -9.97 18.83 -3.25
CA THR A 469 -10.96 19.87 -2.94
C THR A 469 -12.19 19.81 -3.85
N ARG A 470 -12.07 19.10 -4.97
CA ARG A 470 -13.17 18.86 -5.93
C ARG A 470 -13.05 17.45 -6.48
N THR A 471 -14.19 16.81 -6.70
CA THR A 471 -14.26 15.47 -7.27
C THR A 471 -15.06 15.47 -8.57
N ILE A 472 -14.51 14.85 -9.60
CA ILE A 472 -15.18 14.55 -10.87
C ILE A 472 -15.60 13.09 -10.79
N ALA A 473 -16.89 12.84 -10.66
CA ALA A 473 -17.44 11.49 -10.55
C ALA A 473 -18.16 11.06 -11.82
N TYR A 474 -17.93 9.79 -12.20
CA TYR A 474 -18.71 9.17 -13.25
C TYR A 474 -20.08 8.76 -12.71
N GLU A 475 -21.11 9.22 -13.36
CA GLU A 475 -22.49 8.75 -13.18
C GLU A 475 -22.90 7.83 -14.33
N ASN A 476 -24.03 7.18 -14.19
CA ASN A 476 -24.54 6.27 -15.22
C ASN A 476 -24.71 6.98 -16.59
N ASN A 477 -24.64 6.23 -17.68
CA ASN A 477 -24.87 6.70 -19.04
C ASN A 477 -23.87 7.74 -19.56
N SER A 478 -22.57 7.56 -19.30
CA SER A 478 -21.48 8.43 -19.81
C SER A 478 -21.55 9.88 -19.34
N LYS A 479 -22.27 10.13 -18.25
CA LYS A 479 -22.34 11.44 -17.60
C LYS A 479 -21.30 11.55 -16.51
N TRP A 480 -20.63 12.69 -16.48
CA TRP A 480 -19.67 13.04 -15.47
C TRP A 480 -20.15 14.27 -14.71
N GLN A 481 -20.13 14.22 -13.41
CA GLN A 481 -20.57 15.31 -12.53
C GLN A 481 -19.40 15.82 -11.70
N ILE A 482 -19.50 17.09 -11.29
CA ILE A 482 -18.46 17.76 -10.50
C ILE A 482 -19.06 18.05 -9.13
N TYR A 483 -18.38 17.55 -8.11
CA TYR A 483 -18.75 17.74 -6.71
C TYR A 483 -17.70 18.55 -5.97
N PRO A 484 -18.10 19.44 -5.05
CA PRO A 484 -17.18 20.09 -4.13
C PRO A 484 -16.79 19.09 -3.02
N GLY A 485 -15.50 19.06 -2.67
CA GLY A 485 -14.96 18.21 -1.60
C GLY A 485 -14.30 16.92 -2.10
N GLY A 486 -14.00 16.03 -1.16
CA GLY A 486 -13.45 14.69 -1.38
C GLY A 486 -14.49 13.69 -1.88
N TYR A 487 -14.48 12.47 -1.32
CA TYR A 487 -15.41 11.40 -1.69
C TYR A 487 -16.70 11.45 -0.86
#